data_99d989f7482b622d95e2a2cb01fbe250
#
_entry.id   99d989f7482b622d95e2a2cb01fbe250
#
_cell.length_a   1.000
_cell.length_b   1.000
_cell.length_c   1.000
_cell.angle_alpha   90.00
_cell.angle_beta   90.00
_cell.angle_gamma   90.00
#
_symmetry.space_group_name_H-M   'P 1'
#
loop_
_entity.id
_entity.type
_entity.pdbx_description
1 polymer ?
#
loop_
_entity_poly.entity_id
_entity_poly.type
_entity_poly.pdbx_seq_one_letter_code
_entity_poly.pdbx_strand_id
1 'polypeptide(L)'
;RCDGPDGTPLYQNAPGKGCRQLDLPPINSVPAAKLPTGSGSGGKSARVSDSQQRGRDSDRRRILEKELAKEQSRLDALKQEYNDGSPERLGDERNYQKYLDRVDRLKDEVAQAAQNVSSIRREIDSLP
;
A
#
# COMPACT_ATOMS: atom_id res chain seq x y z
N ARG A 1 -16.06 24.39 23.23
CA ARG A 1 -16.56 23.39 24.18
C ARG A 1 -17.83 23.95 24.84
N CYS A 2 -18.89 23.18 24.84
CA CYS A 2 -20.15 23.50 25.50
C CYS A 2 -20.40 22.49 26.61
N ASP A 3 -21.07 22.90 27.69
CA ASP A 3 -21.48 21.98 28.73
C ASP A 3 -22.84 21.42 28.37
N GLY A 4 -22.93 20.09 28.17
CA GLY A 4 -24.18 19.39 27.92
C GLY A 4 -25.06 19.29 29.16
N PRO A 5 -26.35 18.98 29.02
CA PRO A 5 -27.32 18.90 30.13
C PRO A 5 -26.93 17.88 31.22
N ASP A 6 -26.10 16.90 30.86
CA ASP A 6 -25.62 15.83 31.78
C ASP A 6 -24.19 16.07 32.27
N GLY A 7 -23.65 17.30 32.14
CA GLY A 7 -22.29 17.63 32.53
C GLY A 7 -21.20 17.09 31.60
N THR A 8 -21.57 16.44 30.50
CA THR A 8 -20.62 15.92 29.52
C THR A 8 -20.20 17.03 28.54
N PRO A 9 -18.89 17.16 28.24
CA PRO A 9 -18.42 18.18 27.31
C PRO A 9 -18.87 17.86 25.87
N LEU A 10 -19.55 18.78 25.22
CA LEU A 10 -19.94 18.72 23.84
C LEU A 10 -19.08 19.68 23.01
N TYR A 11 -18.53 19.20 21.89
CA TYR A 11 -17.73 20.01 20.97
C TYR A 11 -18.54 20.31 19.71
N GLN A 12 -18.79 21.59 19.45
CA GLN A 12 -19.51 22.03 18.25
C GLN A 12 -18.90 23.30 17.69
N ASN A 13 -19.01 23.53 16.40
CA ASN A 13 -18.45 24.69 15.73
C ASN A 13 -19.40 25.92 15.71
N ALA A 14 -20.62 25.77 16.19
CA ALA A 14 -21.57 26.87 16.25
C ALA A 14 -21.57 27.52 17.64
N PRO A 15 -21.68 28.86 17.73
CA PRO A 15 -21.84 29.53 19.01
C PRO A 15 -23.17 29.17 19.63
N GLY A 16 -23.17 28.81 20.90
CA GLY A 16 -24.39 28.48 21.66
C GLY A 16 -24.33 29.02 23.07
N LYS A 17 -25.46 29.12 23.75
CA LYS A 17 -25.53 29.52 25.16
C LYS A 17 -24.81 28.47 26.02
N GLY A 18 -23.88 28.91 26.86
CA GLY A 18 -23.06 28.00 27.68
C GLY A 18 -21.83 27.42 26.98
N CYS A 19 -21.51 27.91 25.80
CA CYS A 19 -20.31 27.48 25.07
C CYS A 19 -19.15 28.42 25.34
N ARG A 20 -17.97 27.83 25.61
CA ARG A 20 -16.70 28.56 25.74
C ARG A 20 -15.85 28.24 24.51
N GLN A 21 -15.35 29.27 23.85
CA GLN A 21 -14.37 29.10 22.79
C GLN A 21 -13.07 28.58 23.39
N LEU A 22 -12.55 27.48 22.83
CA LEU A 22 -11.25 26.97 23.21
C LEU A 22 -10.19 27.76 22.46
N ASP A 23 -9.30 28.39 23.22
CA ASP A 23 -8.10 28.99 22.67
C ASP A 23 -7.07 27.88 22.46
N LEU A 24 -7.10 27.29 21.28
CA LEU A 24 -6.14 26.27 20.89
C LEU A 24 -4.88 26.99 20.36
N PRO A 25 -3.67 26.53 20.78
CA PRO A 25 -2.46 27.05 20.17
C PRO A 25 -2.54 26.83 18.65
N PRO A 26 -2.04 27.78 17.84
CA PRO A 26 -2.08 27.63 16.40
C PRO A 26 -1.39 26.32 16.03
N ILE A 27 -2.15 25.42 15.39
CA ILE A 27 -1.56 24.27 14.71
C ILE A 27 -0.47 24.85 13.82
N ASN A 28 0.76 24.36 13.92
CA ASN A 28 1.85 24.76 13.04
C ASN A 28 1.33 24.82 11.60
N SER A 29 0.77 25.98 11.25
CA SER A 29 0.50 26.27 9.85
C SER A 29 1.88 26.41 9.22
N VAL A 30 2.27 25.41 8.46
CA VAL A 30 3.34 25.56 7.48
C VAL A 30 3.03 26.87 6.77
N PRO A 31 3.90 27.90 6.80
CA PRO A 31 3.62 29.14 6.11
C PRO A 31 3.28 28.77 4.67
N ALA A 32 2.06 29.11 4.25
CA ALA A 32 1.68 28.94 2.85
C ALA A 32 2.77 29.64 2.06
N ALA A 33 3.53 28.88 1.30
CA ALA A 33 4.50 29.44 0.40
C ALA A 33 3.76 30.51 -0.39
N LYS A 34 4.17 31.78 -0.24
CA LYS A 34 3.61 32.88 -1.02
C LYS A 34 3.75 32.48 -2.47
N LEU A 35 2.65 32.03 -3.06
CA LEU A 35 2.61 31.96 -4.52
C LEU A 35 3.00 33.35 -5.02
N PRO A 36 3.97 33.47 -5.88
CA PRO A 36 4.23 34.73 -6.54
C PRO A 36 2.96 35.11 -7.29
N THR A 37 2.30 36.17 -6.83
CA THR A 37 1.25 36.83 -7.60
C THR A 37 1.91 37.53 -8.78
N GLY A 38 2.33 36.71 -9.74
CA GLY A 38 2.79 37.16 -11.06
C GLY A 38 1.58 37.13 -11.99
N SER A 39 1.08 38.30 -12.26
CA SER A 39 0.13 38.62 -13.30
C SER A 39 0.53 37.93 -14.62
N GLY A 40 -0.39 37.17 -15.19
CA GLY A 40 -0.51 36.99 -16.63
C GLY A 40 0.58 36.15 -17.29
N SER A 41 0.19 35.03 -17.68
CA SER A 41 0.53 34.27 -18.87
C SER A 41 0.42 32.79 -18.56
N GLY A 42 -0.55 32.17 -19.18
CA GLY A 42 -0.76 30.74 -19.36
C GLY A 42 0.06 29.80 -18.50
N GLY A 43 -0.53 29.29 -17.43
CA GLY A 43 0.09 28.26 -16.61
C GLY A 43 0.56 27.11 -17.49
N LYS A 44 1.84 27.11 -17.85
CA LYS A 44 2.53 25.87 -18.13
C LYS A 44 2.59 25.16 -16.79
N SER A 45 1.50 24.46 -16.42
CA SER A 45 1.63 23.34 -15.49
C SER A 45 2.91 22.64 -15.95
N ALA A 46 3.83 22.40 -15.02
CA ALA A 46 5.09 21.74 -15.34
C ALA A 46 4.75 20.38 -15.95
N ARG A 47 4.52 20.35 -17.25
CA ARG A 47 4.31 19.12 -18.00
C ARG A 47 5.64 18.39 -17.94
N VAL A 48 5.61 17.27 -17.26
CA VAL A 48 6.72 16.33 -17.32
C VAL A 48 7.01 16.11 -18.81
N SER A 49 8.24 16.33 -19.22
CA SER A 49 8.60 16.13 -20.63
C SER A 49 8.36 14.66 -21.00
N ASP A 50 8.00 14.41 -22.26
CA ASP A 50 7.80 13.04 -22.76
C ASP A 50 9.02 12.15 -22.54
N SER A 51 10.22 12.71 -22.61
CA SER A 51 11.46 11.98 -22.33
C SER A 51 11.59 11.59 -20.85
N GLN A 52 11.21 12.48 -19.94
CA GLN A 52 11.21 12.18 -18.51
C GLN A 52 10.14 11.13 -18.17
N GLN A 53 8.99 11.21 -18.80
CA GLN A 53 7.92 10.22 -18.60
C GLN A 53 8.34 8.83 -19.09
N ARG A 54 8.92 8.73 -20.29
CA ARG A 54 9.47 7.47 -20.83
C ARG A 54 10.57 6.91 -19.95
N GLY A 55 11.42 7.76 -19.38
CA GLY A 55 12.44 7.35 -18.40
C GLY A 55 11.83 6.71 -17.16
N ARG A 56 10.80 7.33 -16.58
CA ARG A 56 10.08 6.80 -15.43
C ARG A 56 9.37 5.47 -15.74
N ASP A 57 8.75 5.38 -16.90
CA ASP A 57 8.04 4.17 -17.32
C ASP A 57 9.03 3.02 -17.57
N SER A 58 10.20 3.29 -18.14
CA SER A 58 11.24 2.26 -18.32
C SER A 58 11.83 1.79 -16.97
N ASP A 59 12.04 2.71 -16.04
CA ASP A 59 12.51 2.37 -14.68
C ASP A 59 11.48 1.55 -13.93
N ARG A 60 10.22 1.94 -14.00
CA ARG A 60 9.11 1.20 -13.41
C ARG A 60 9.01 -0.22 -13.97
N ARG A 61 9.10 -0.36 -15.29
CA ARG A 61 9.10 -1.67 -15.94
C ARG A 61 10.24 -2.54 -15.45
N ARG A 62 11.44 -2.00 -15.37
CA ARG A 62 12.63 -2.73 -14.88
C ARG A 62 12.47 -3.20 -13.43
N ILE A 63 11.88 -2.37 -12.55
CA ILE A 63 11.60 -2.72 -11.17
C ILE A 63 10.57 -3.87 -11.11
N LEU A 64 9.49 -3.75 -11.86
CA LEU A 64 8.44 -4.78 -11.92
C LEU A 64 8.95 -6.10 -12.50
N GLU A 65 9.82 -6.07 -13.52
CA GLU A 65 10.44 -7.26 -14.09
C GLU A 65 11.34 -7.98 -13.07
N LYS A 66 12.10 -7.23 -12.26
CA LYS A 66 12.90 -7.81 -11.17
C LYS A 66 12.02 -8.42 -10.08
N GLU A 67 10.94 -7.76 -9.73
CA GLU A 67 9.98 -8.26 -8.77
C GLU A 67 9.26 -9.50 -9.28
N LEU A 68 8.89 -9.51 -10.57
CA LEU A 68 8.32 -10.68 -11.23
C LEU A 68 9.27 -11.88 -11.17
N ALA A 69 10.54 -11.69 -11.51
CA ALA A 69 11.54 -12.75 -11.45
C ALA A 69 11.70 -13.32 -10.02
N LYS A 70 11.69 -12.44 -9.02
CA LYS A 70 11.76 -12.83 -7.61
C LYS A 70 10.53 -13.64 -7.17
N GLU A 71 9.33 -13.16 -7.47
CA GLU A 71 8.08 -13.84 -7.11
C GLU A 71 7.92 -15.16 -7.89
N GLN A 72 8.35 -15.20 -9.15
CA GLN A 72 8.37 -16.44 -9.93
C GLN A 72 9.28 -17.50 -9.31
N SER A 73 10.48 -17.12 -8.89
CA SER A 73 11.43 -18.03 -8.21
C SER A 73 10.83 -18.53 -6.88
N ARG A 74 10.18 -17.66 -6.14
CA ARG A 74 9.49 -18.02 -4.90
C ARG A 74 8.35 -19.01 -5.16
N LEU A 75 7.54 -18.76 -6.18
CA LEU A 75 6.46 -19.66 -6.58
C LEU A 75 6.99 -21.03 -6.96
N ASP A 76 8.06 -21.09 -7.74
CA ASP A 76 8.69 -22.36 -8.16
C ASP A 76 9.23 -23.14 -6.96
N ALA A 77 9.90 -22.48 -6.01
CA ALA A 77 10.38 -23.08 -4.77
C ALA A 77 9.24 -23.64 -3.92
N LEU A 78 8.15 -22.87 -3.76
CA LEU A 78 6.96 -23.31 -3.02
C LEU A 78 6.28 -24.50 -3.67
N LYS A 79 6.20 -24.53 -5.01
CA LYS A 79 5.64 -25.68 -5.76
C LYS A 79 6.48 -26.93 -5.57
N GLN A 80 7.80 -26.80 -5.57
CA GLN A 80 8.71 -27.93 -5.34
C GLN A 80 8.54 -28.47 -3.90
N GLU A 81 8.47 -27.59 -2.92
CA GLU A 81 8.26 -27.99 -1.51
C GLU A 81 6.86 -28.62 -1.33
N TYR A 82 5.83 -28.04 -1.93
CA TYR A 82 4.47 -28.54 -1.86
C TYR A 82 4.30 -29.92 -2.53
N ASN A 83 5.07 -30.19 -3.59
CA ASN A 83 5.14 -31.46 -4.32
C ASN A 83 3.73 -32.05 -4.61
N ASP A 84 2.88 -31.26 -5.28
CA ASP A 84 1.51 -31.64 -5.65
C ASP A 84 0.63 -32.13 -4.48
N GLY A 85 0.83 -31.60 -3.29
CA GLY A 85 0.07 -31.93 -2.08
C GLY A 85 0.68 -33.03 -1.23
N SER A 86 1.88 -33.50 -1.59
CA SER A 86 2.61 -34.55 -0.85
C SER A 86 4.04 -34.13 -0.54
N PRO A 87 4.23 -33.03 0.22
CA PRO A 87 5.58 -32.59 0.61
C PRO A 87 6.29 -33.67 1.44
N GLU A 88 7.62 -33.71 1.40
CA GLU A 88 8.41 -34.59 2.24
C GLU A 88 8.19 -34.29 3.72
N ARG A 89 8.04 -35.35 4.52
CA ARG A 89 7.91 -35.20 5.98
C ARG A 89 9.25 -34.82 6.58
N LEU A 90 9.25 -33.76 7.38
CA LEU A 90 10.41 -33.33 8.14
C LEU A 90 10.57 -34.19 9.40
N GLY A 91 11.81 -34.40 9.86
CA GLY A 91 12.10 -35.24 11.01
C GLY A 91 11.51 -34.75 12.34
N ASP A 92 11.19 -33.46 12.44
CA ASP A 92 10.53 -32.83 13.57
C ASP A 92 8.99 -32.92 13.55
N GLU A 93 8.42 -33.41 12.45
CA GLU A 93 6.98 -33.62 12.28
C GLU A 93 6.53 -34.98 12.84
N ARG A 94 6.74 -35.19 14.15
CA ARG A 94 6.33 -36.43 14.84
C ARG A 94 4.81 -36.58 14.87
N ASN A 95 4.09 -35.46 14.90
CA ASN A 95 2.64 -35.43 14.86
C ASN A 95 2.16 -35.25 13.42
N TYR A 96 1.35 -36.18 12.93
CA TYR A 96 0.77 -36.13 11.60
C TYR A 96 -0.06 -34.87 11.38
N GLN A 97 -0.68 -34.32 12.41
CA GLN A 97 -1.42 -33.05 12.32
C GLN A 97 -0.52 -31.88 11.91
N LYS A 98 0.71 -31.81 12.43
CA LYS A 98 1.68 -30.76 12.00
C LYS A 98 2.03 -30.87 10.51
N TYR A 99 2.12 -32.09 10.01
CA TYR A 99 2.33 -32.31 8.58
C TYR A 99 1.14 -31.81 7.75
N LEU A 100 -0.09 -32.13 8.14
CA LEU A 100 -1.30 -31.66 7.46
C LEU A 100 -1.40 -30.14 7.50
N ASP A 101 -1.13 -29.51 8.63
CA ASP A 101 -1.14 -28.06 8.78
C ASP A 101 -0.11 -27.39 7.85
N ARG A 102 1.09 -28.02 7.70
CA ARG A 102 2.09 -27.54 6.76
C ARG A 102 1.65 -27.70 5.31
N VAL A 103 1.02 -28.80 4.96
CA VAL A 103 0.46 -29.01 3.62
C VAL A 103 -0.56 -27.91 3.28
N ASP A 104 -1.49 -27.63 4.17
CA ASP A 104 -2.51 -26.59 3.99
C ASP A 104 -1.87 -25.20 3.86
N ARG A 105 -0.88 -24.88 4.69
CA ARG A 105 -0.14 -23.62 4.61
C ARG A 105 0.60 -23.49 3.27
N LEU A 106 1.30 -24.52 2.83
CA LEU A 106 2.01 -24.53 1.54
C LEU A 106 1.04 -24.34 0.37
N LYS A 107 -0.13 -24.97 0.42
CA LYS A 107 -1.18 -24.78 -0.57
C LYS A 107 -1.61 -23.33 -0.69
N ASP A 108 -1.85 -22.67 0.46
CA ASP A 108 -2.25 -21.27 0.51
C ASP A 108 -1.12 -20.35 0.04
N GLU A 109 0.13 -20.63 0.42
CA GLU A 109 1.31 -19.87 -0.02
C GLU A 109 1.55 -19.98 -1.52
N VAL A 110 1.37 -21.17 -2.11
CA VAL A 110 1.43 -21.37 -3.57
C VAL A 110 0.36 -20.56 -4.27
N ALA A 111 -0.88 -20.60 -3.80
CA ALA A 111 -1.98 -19.83 -4.36
C ALA A 111 -1.72 -18.32 -4.27
N GLN A 112 -1.22 -17.85 -3.14
CA GLN A 112 -0.88 -16.43 -2.93
C GLN A 112 0.25 -15.98 -3.86
N ALA A 113 1.32 -16.77 -3.97
CA ALA A 113 2.45 -16.46 -4.83
C ALA A 113 2.03 -16.47 -6.31
N ALA A 114 1.16 -17.37 -6.73
CA ALA A 114 0.60 -17.40 -8.08
C ALA A 114 -0.22 -16.15 -8.39
N GLN A 115 -1.02 -15.67 -7.45
CA GLN A 115 -1.77 -14.42 -7.58
C GLN A 115 -0.84 -13.21 -7.68
N ASN A 116 0.22 -13.15 -6.88
CA ASN A 116 1.22 -12.09 -6.93
C ASN A 116 1.88 -12.03 -8.31
N VAL A 117 2.33 -13.16 -8.85
CA VAL A 117 2.90 -13.25 -10.20
C VAL A 117 1.92 -12.75 -11.25
N SER A 118 0.68 -13.18 -11.19
CA SER A 118 -0.37 -12.74 -12.11
C SER A 118 -0.65 -11.24 -12.03
N SER A 119 -0.64 -10.67 -10.84
CA SER A 119 -0.85 -9.24 -10.62
C SER A 119 0.30 -8.41 -11.18
N ILE A 120 1.54 -8.82 -10.93
CA ILE A 120 2.74 -8.11 -11.45
C ILE A 120 2.77 -8.16 -12.98
N ARG A 121 2.44 -9.31 -13.60
CA ARG A 121 2.34 -9.42 -15.06
C ARG A 121 1.32 -8.46 -15.64
N ARG A 122 0.14 -8.38 -15.05
CA ARG A 122 -0.90 -7.43 -15.50
C ARG A 122 -0.44 -5.98 -15.35
N GLU A 123 0.31 -5.67 -14.31
CA GLU A 123 0.87 -4.34 -14.11
C GLU A 123 1.90 -3.98 -15.19
N ILE A 124 2.79 -4.91 -15.54
CA ILE A 124 3.75 -4.76 -16.65
C ILE A 124 3.02 -4.56 -17.98
N ASP A 125 1.99 -5.37 -18.25
CA ASP A 125 1.21 -5.31 -19.49
C ASP A 125 0.42 -4.00 -19.61
N SER A 126 0.06 -3.38 -18.49
CA SER A 126 -0.63 -2.09 -18.46
C SER A 126 0.29 -0.88 -18.68
N LEU A 127 1.59 -1.05 -18.62
CA LEU A 127 2.55 0.01 -18.89
C LEU A 127 2.59 0.35 -20.38
N PRO A 128 2.68 1.66 -20.73
CA PRO A 128 2.80 2.11 -22.12
C PRO A 128 4.11 1.67 -22.78
#